data_3bd41f9a6b27a47618b19e8ef640886b
#
_entry.id   3bd41f9a6b27a47618b19e8ef640886b
#
_cell.length_a   1.000
_cell.length_b   1.000
_cell.length_c   1.000
_cell.angle_alpha   90.00
_cell.angle_beta   90.00
_cell.angle_gamma   90.00
#
_symmetry.space_group_name_H-M   'P 1'
#
loop_
_entity.id
_entity.type
_entity.pdbx_description
1 polymer ?
#
loop_
_entity_poly.entity_id
_entity_poly.type
_entity_poly.pdbx_seq_one_letter_code
_entity_poly.pdbx_strand_id
1 'polypeptide(L)'
;MPSTTRQALLQALSAAGGAYISGQQLAGQLGVSRAAVHKAAAALTAQGYALEAVSRRGYRLLGGDPFCAEAVGPYPAPVQVYDTLESSNRTAKLLALDGAPHGTLVLTAHQSAGRGRLGRVFESPSGKGVYLSVLLRPAVPAASAQTATIGAAVAVCRAVQELCGLELGIKWVNDLYYQGKKVCGILTEAGTDLESGRLEWLVVGIGLNLTATAADWPPELAEKAGSLYPGGPAPVSRAALAGAIARQLLALCPAFDCLDEYRARCFVPGHWVTVCTGTETYAAKALAIDEEGRLVVQRENGRPLVLRCGEVTTRPARTE
;
A
#
# COMPACT_ATOMS: atom_id res chain seq x y z
N MET A 1 -12.06 7.52 -23.63
CA MET A 1 -11.14 8.61 -24.05
C MET A 1 -10.12 8.03 -25.01
N PRO A 2 -9.80 8.66 -26.14
CA PRO A 2 -8.75 8.16 -27.02
C PRO A 2 -7.43 8.13 -26.23
N SER A 3 -6.70 7.01 -26.34
CA SER A 3 -5.40 6.82 -25.67
C SER A 3 -4.42 7.86 -26.23
N THR A 4 -3.65 8.51 -25.35
CA THR A 4 -2.60 9.43 -25.79
C THR A 4 -1.51 8.65 -26.54
N THR A 5 -0.79 9.31 -27.50
CA THR A 5 0.35 8.66 -28.19
C THR A 5 1.34 8.02 -27.23
N ARG A 6 1.53 8.62 -26.06
CA ARG A 6 2.39 8.10 -24.98
C ARG A 6 1.88 6.76 -24.43
N GLN A 7 0.57 6.66 -24.13
CA GLN A 7 -0.03 5.43 -23.61
C GLN A 7 0.02 4.30 -24.65
N ALA A 8 -0.29 4.61 -25.91
CA ALA A 8 -0.23 3.66 -27.00
C ALA A 8 1.21 3.16 -27.25
N LEU A 9 2.21 4.06 -27.18
CA LEU A 9 3.63 3.68 -27.27
C LEU A 9 4.04 2.74 -26.14
N LEU A 10 3.64 3.05 -24.90
CA LEU A 10 3.94 2.22 -23.72
C LEU A 10 3.34 0.83 -23.88
N GLN A 11 2.08 0.72 -24.33
CA GLN A 11 1.42 -0.56 -24.57
C GLN A 11 2.15 -1.39 -25.64
N ALA A 12 2.53 -0.77 -26.76
CA ALA A 12 3.26 -1.45 -27.83
C ALA A 12 4.62 -1.99 -27.34
N LEU A 13 5.38 -1.17 -26.60
CA LEU A 13 6.69 -1.57 -26.06
C LEU A 13 6.57 -2.63 -24.94
N SER A 14 5.53 -2.57 -24.12
CA SER A 14 5.25 -3.59 -23.09
C SER A 14 4.90 -4.94 -23.73
N ALA A 15 4.05 -4.93 -24.76
CA ALA A 15 3.67 -6.14 -25.49
C ALA A 15 4.86 -6.80 -26.22
N ALA A 16 5.89 -6.03 -26.56
CA ALA A 16 7.11 -6.55 -27.17
C ALA A 16 8.04 -7.29 -26.19
N GLY A 17 7.76 -7.31 -24.89
CA GLY A 17 8.50 -8.10 -23.90
C GLY A 17 10.01 -7.80 -23.85
N GLY A 18 10.43 -6.55 -24.03
CA GLY A 18 11.84 -6.15 -24.07
C GLY A 18 12.53 -6.28 -25.42
N ALA A 19 11.82 -6.67 -26.48
CA ALA A 19 12.33 -6.65 -27.85
C ALA A 19 12.36 -5.20 -28.39
N TYR A 20 13.27 -4.94 -29.35
CA TYR A 20 13.31 -3.66 -30.02
C TYR A 20 12.20 -3.54 -31.07
N ILE A 21 11.52 -2.41 -31.09
CA ILE A 21 10.60 -2.03 -32.19
C ILE A 21 11.16 -0.77 -32.83
N SER A 22 11.30 -0.79 -34.18
CA SER A 22 11.81 0.38 -34.89
C SER A 22 10.86 1.58 -34.78
N GLY A 23 11.40 2.79 -34.80
CA GLY A 23 10.57 4.00 -34.78
C GLY A 23 9.63 4.11 -35.99
N GLN A 24 9.96 3.48 -37.12
CA GLN A 24 9.09 3.39 -38.31
C GLN A 24 7.89 2.46 -38.06
N GLN A 25 8.13 1.28 -37.49
CA GLN A 25 7.07 0.36 -37.08
C GLN A 25 6.12 0.96 -36.06
N LEU A 26 6.66 1.57 -35.00
CA LEU A 26 5.87 2.27 -33.99
C LEU A 26 5.02 3.40 -34.59
N ALA A 27 5.60 4.20 -35.46
CA ALA A 27 4.88 5.29 -36.15
C ALA A 27 3.69 4.72 -37.00
N GLY A 28 3.92 3.64 -37.71
CA GLY A 28 2.87 2.94 -38.49
C GLY A 28 1.79 2.34 -37.60
N GLN A 29 2.17 1.60 -36.55
CA GLN A 29 1.23 0.96 -35.60
C GLN A 29 0.35 1.98 -34.86
N LEU A 30 0.93 3.13 -34.53
CA LEU A 30 0.25 4.15 -33.73
C LEU A 30 -0.46 5.21 -34.59
N GLY A 31 -0.28 5.18 -35.91
CA GLY A 31 -0.86 6.19 -36.83
C GLY A 31 -0.30 7.60 -36.62
N VAL A 32 0.98 7.74 -36.21
CA VAL A 32 1.63 9.02 -35.89
C VAL A 32 2.96 9.18 -36.61
N SER A 33 3.54 10.39 -36.56
CA SER A 33 4.87 10.62 -37.12
C SER A 33 5.98 10.03 -36.25
N ARG A 34 7.17 9.75 -36.83
CA ARG A 34 8.37 9.34 -36.08
C ARG A 34 8.78 10.38 -35.03
N ALA A 35 8.60 11.65 -35.31
CA ALA A 35 8.86 12.73 -34.35
C ALA A 35 7.92 12.65 -33.15
N ALA A 36 6.65 12.31 -33.36
CA ALA A 36 5.69 12.07 -32.27
C ALA A 36 6.08 10.86 -31.41
N VAL A 37 6.56 9.77 -32.03
CA VAL A 37 7.10 8.60 -31.30
C VAL A 37 8.30 9.02 -30.44
N HIS A 38 9.25 9.77 -30.98
CA HIS A 38 10.42 10.26 -30.27
C HIS A 38 10.03 11.14 -29.06
N LYS A 39 9.10 12.09 -29.27
CA LYS A 39 8.58 12.96 -28.20
C LYS A 39 7.86 12.15 -27.11
N ALA A 40 7.08 11.13 -27.50
CA ALA A 40 6.40 10.26 -26.55
C ALA A 40 7.40 9.41 -25.75
N ALA A 41 8.45 8.86 -26.39
CA ALA A 41 9.52 8.12 -25.72
C ALA A 41 10.28 8.99 -24.69
N ALA A 42 10.66 10.22 -25.07
CA ALA A 42 11.28 11.17 -24.14
C ALA A 42 10.38 11.48 -22.94
N ALA A 43 9.07 11.64 -23.16
CA ALA A 43 8.11 11.88 -22.09
C ALA A 43 7.97 10.66 -21.16
N LEU A 44 7.98 9.43 -21.67
CA LEU A 44 7.99 8.21 -20.85
C LEU A 44 9.27 8.12 -20.01
N THR A 45 10.43 8.42 -20.59
CA THR A 45 11.70 8.45 -19.85
C THR A 45 11.65 9.49 -18.72
N ALA A 46 11.11 10.67 -18.97
CA ALA A 46 10.92 11.70 -17.95
C ALA A 46 9.95 11.27 -16.82
N GLN A 47 9.05 10.34 -17.10
CA GLN A 47 8.14 9.73 -16.11
C GLN A 47 8.76 8.56 -15.32
N GLY A 48 10.03 8.22 -15.58
CA GLY A 48 10.74 7.15 -14.86
C GLY A 48 10.71 5.78 -15.54
N TYR A 49 10.17 5.66 -16.77
CA TYR A 49 10.34 4.44 -17.54
C TYR A 49 11.77 4.31 -18.05
N ALA A 50 12.38 3.14 -17.85
CA ALA A 50 13.68 2.83 -18.42
C ALA A 50 13.50 2.41 -19.89
N LEU A 51 13.68 3.35 -20.80
CA LEU A 51 13.63 3.14 -22.24
C LEU A 51 15.03 3.19 -22.82
N GLU A 52 15.36 2.21 -23.64
CA GLU A 52 16.58 2.24 -24.45
C GLU A 52 16.23 2.60 -25.88
N ALA A 53 16.94 3.58 -26.44
CA ALA A 53 16.82 4.00 -27.82
C ALA A 53 18.17 3.77 -28.52
N VAL A 54 18.19 2.87 -29.51
CA VAL A 54 19.41 2.55 -30.29
C VAL A 54 19.19 2.88 -31.75
N SER A 55 20.13 3.64 -32.34
CA SER A 55 20.08 3.97 -33.76
C SER A 55 19.95 2.71 -34.61
N ARG A 56 19.07 2.75 -35.62
CA ARG A 56 18.73 1.67 -36.54
C ARG A 56 18.03 0.45 -35.90
N ARG A 57 18.00 0.27 -34.59
CA ARG A 57 17.25 -0.79 -33.89
C ARG A 57 15.89 -0.31 -33.40
N GLY A 58 15.79 0.96 -32.93
CA GLY A 58 14.57 1.54 -32.41
C GLY A 58 14.54 1.62 -30.90
N TYR A 59 13.39 1.35 -30.30
CA TYR A 59 13.11 1.50 -28.88
C TYR A 59 12.80 0.17 -28.23
N ARG A 60 13.23 -0.04 -26.98
CA ARG A 60 12.74 -1.11 -26.12
C ARG A 60 12.51 -0.62 -24.72
N LEU A 61 11.57 -1.23 -24.04
CA LEU A 61 11.29 -1.00 -22.62
C LEU A 61 12.13 -1.97 -21.78
N LEU A 62 12.93 -1.42 -20.85
CA LEU A 62 13.74 -2.18 -19.91
C LEU A 62 13.09 -2.29 -18.52
N GLY A 63 11.96 -1.61 -18.28
CA GLY A 63 11.32 -1.51 -16.98
C GLY A 63 11.34 -0.07 -16.44
N GLY A 64 11.84 0.11 -15.22
CA GLY A 64 11.88 1.40 -14.53
C GLY A 64 10.90 1.48 -13.38
N ASP A 65 10.89 2.63 -12.70
CA ASP A 65 9.96 2.93 -11.60
C ASP A 65 9.13 4.17 -11.96
N PRO A 66 8.25 4.09 -12.96
CA PRO A 66 7.40 5.21 -13.32
C PRO A 66 6.46 5.55 -12.17
N PHE A 67 6.37 6.86 -11.85
CA PHE A 67 5.55 7.34 -10.76
C PHE A 67 4.53 8.36 -11.27
N CYS A 68 3.47 7.87 -11.92
CA CYS A 68 2.39 8.65 -12.51
C CYS A 68 1.08 7.86 -12.48
N ALA A 69 -0.04 8.51 -12.75
CA ALA A 69 -1.36 7.89 -12.70
C ALA A 69 -1.51 6.73 -13.69
N GLU A 70 -0.92 6.85 -14.88
CA GLU A 70 -0.96 5.82 -15.91
C GLU A 70 -0.21 4.54 -15.49
N ALA A 71 0.84 4.69 -14.68
CA ALA A 71 1.64 3.57 -14.18
C ALA A 71 0.95 2.73 -13.09
N VAL A 72 -0.13 3.26 -12.51
CA VAL A 72 -1.01 2.51 -11.59
C VAL A 72 -1.70 1.33 -12.30
N GLY A 73 -1.81 1.39 -13.62
CA GLY A 73 -2.53 0.43 -14.44
C GLY A 73 -4.04 0.70 -14.49
N PRO A 74 -4.85 -0.24 -14.99
CA PRO A 74 -6.30 -0.08 -15.02
C PRO A 74 -6.85 0.12 -13.60
N TYR A 75 -7.53 1.25 -13.39
CA TYR A 75 -8.09 1.61 -12.08
C TYR A 75 -9.47 2.27 -12.25
N PRO A 76 -10.50 1.89 -11.45
CA PRO A 76 -11.89 2.27 -11.74
C PRO A 76 -12.28 3.67 -11.24
N ALA A 77 -11.38 4.40 -10.57
CA ALA A 77 -11.66 5.69 -9.92
C ALA A 77 -10.53 6.71 -10.20
N PRO A 78 -10.68 7.98 -9.81
CA PRO A 78 -9.63 8.98 -9.96
C PRO A 78 -8.34 8.60 -9.24
N VAL A 79 -7.19 8.85 -9.89
CA VAL A 79 -5.85 8.67 -9.33
C VAL A 79 -5.16 10.03 -9.29
N GLN A 80 -4.70 10.43 -8.11
CA GLN A 80 -3.93 11.64 -7.89
C GLN A 80 -2.53 11.27 -7.41
N VAL A 81 -1.51 11.70 -8.14
CA VAL A 81 -0.09 11.41 -7.87
C VAL A 81 0.64 12.69 -7.55
N TYR A 82 1.43 12.66 -6.48
CA TYR A 82 2.19 13.78 -5.97
C TYR A 82 3.65 13.39 -5.70
N ASP A 83 4.57 14.32 -5.91
CA ASP A 83 5.96 14.12 -5.52
C ASP A 83 6.12 14.18 -4.00
N THR A 84 5.47 15.15 -3.35
CA THR A 84 5.52 15.34 -1.90
C THR A 84 4.16 15.78 -1.37
N LEU A 85 3.73 15.18 -0.27
CA LEU A 85 2.59 15.62 0.53
C LEU A 85 3.00 15.70 2.00
N GLU A 86 2.24 16.44 2.79
CA GLU A 86 2.35 16.33 4.27
C GLU A 86 1.95 14.92 4.70
N SER A 87 0.79 14.45 4.24
CA SER A 87 0.29 13.09 4.48
C SER A 87 -0.75 12.74 3.40
N SER A 88 -0.63 11.56 2.79
CA SER A 88 -1.62 11.06 1.83
C SER A 88 -3.01 10.92 2.45
N ASN A 89 -3.11 10.50 3.72
CA ASN A 89 -4.38 10.43 4.45
C ASN A 89 -5.01 11.82 4.62
N ARG A 90 -4.21 12.84 4.97
CA ARG A 90 -4.72 14.21 5.08
C ARG A 90 -5.29 14.72 3.78
N THR A 91 -4.58 14.51 2.68
CA THR A 91 -5.06 14.87 1.34
C THR A 91 -6.33 14.12 0.97
N ALA A 92 -6.36 12.80 1.20
CA ALA A 92 -7.55 11.99 0.92
C ALA A 92 -8.77 12.40 1.77
N LYS A 93 -8.57 12.84 3.02
CA LYS A 93 -9.66 13.39 3.87
C LYS A 93 -10.20 14.71 3.32
N LEU A 94 -9.34 15.61 2.88
CA LEU A 94 -9.79 16.86 2.25
C LEU A 94 -10.59 16.56 0.98
N LEU A 95 -10.13 15.66 0.14
CA LEU A 95 -10.85 15.21 -1.04
C LEU A 95 -12.20 14.56 -0.69
N ALA A 96 -12.28 13.82 0.43
CA ALA A 96 -13.54 13.24 0.90
C ALA A 96 -14.56 14.32 1.26
N LEU A 97 -14.12 15.38 1.94
CA LEU A 97 -14.97 16.54 2.30
C LEU A 97 -15.40 17.33 1.06
N ASP A 98 -14.55 17.40 0.03
CA ASP A 98 -14.84 18.03 -1.26
C ASP A 98 -15.70 17.13 -2.20
N GLY A 99 -16.21 15.99 -1.70
CA GLY A 99 -17.11 15.13 -2.45
C GLY A 99 -16.43 14.17 -3.44
N ALA A 100 -15.13 13.94 -3.34
CA ALA A 100 -14.43 12.97 -4.21
C ALA A 100 -15.11 11.57 -4.16
N PRO A 101 -15.18 10.85 -5.30
CA PRO A 101 -15.90 9.58 -5.37
C PRO A 101 -15.22 8.45 -4.62
N HIS A 102 -16.01 7.39 -4.35
CA HIS A 102 -15.52 6.12 -3.85
C HIS A 102 -14.38 5.57 -4.73
N GLY A 103 -13.35 5.05 -4.10
CA GLY A 103 -12.18 4.48 -4.78
C GLY A 103 -11.10 5.51 -5.13
N THR A 104 -11.29 6.82 -4.91
CA THR A 104 -10.25 7.82 -5.20
C THR A 104 -8.93 7.42 -4.53
N LEU A 105 -7.87 7.31 -5.34
CA LEU A 105 -6.52 6.93 -4.92
C LEU A 105 -5.62 8.17 -4.87
N VAL A 106 -5.00 8.39 -3.71
CA VAL A 106 -3.93 9.38 -3.52
C VAL A 106 -2.62 8.63 -3.36
N LEU A 107 -1.62 8.94 -4.19
CA LEU A 107 -0.30 8.34 -4.19
C LEU A 107 0.77 9.42 -4.08
N THR A 108 1.77 9.25 -3.23
CA THR A 108 2.88 10.21 -3.09
C THR A 108 4.23 9.52 -3.02
N ALA A 109 5.28 10.15 -3.57
CA ALA A 109 6.64 9.65 -3.51
C ALA A 109 7.31 9.90 -2.16
N HIS A 110 6.82 10.92 -1.41
CA HIS A 110 7.35 11.32 -0.11
C HIS A 110 6.25 11.91 0.79
N GLN A 111 6.34 11.66 2.10
CA GLN A 111 5.51 12.35 3.10
C GLN A 111 6.41 13.11 4.08
N SER A 112 6.19 14.43 4.19
CA SER A 112 6.96 15.27 5.13
C SER A 112 6.49 15.13 6.58
N ALA A 113 5.25 14.66 6.82
CA ALA A 113 4.68 14.40 8.13
C ALA A 113 3.75 13.17 8.06
N GLY A 114 4.30 12.03 7.62
CA GLY A 114 3.59 10.76 7.56
C GLY A 114 3.06 10.35 8.94
N ARG A 115 1.85 9.81 8.99
CA ARG A 115 1.14 9.51 10.25
C ARG A 115 0.92 8.03 10.43
N GLY A 116 1.23 7.57 11.64
CA GLY A 116 0.83 6.28 12.16
C GLY A 116 -0.26 6.40 13.23
N ARG A 117 -0.67 5.28 13.80
CA ARG A 117 -1.63 5.24 14.91
C ARG A 117 -1.07 5.94 16.14
N LEU A 118 -1.99 6.45 17.00
CA LEU A 118 -1.66 7.09 18.28
C LEU A 118 -0.68 8.27 18.15
N GLY A 119 -0.74 9.02 17.02
CA GLY A 119 0.11 10.19 16.80
C GLY A 119 1.57 9.89 16.46
N ARG A 120 1.92 8.63 16.21
CA ARG A 120 3.28 8.26 15.79
C ARG A 120 3.59 8.77 14.40
N VAL A 121 4.84 9.04 14.13
CA VAL A 121 5.34 9.36 12.81
C VAL A 121 5.51 8.07 12.00
N PHE A 122 5.15 8.09 10.72
CA PHE A 122 5.49 7.08 9.74
C PHE A 122 6.54 7.66 8.78
N GLU A 123 7.78 7.25 8.94
CA GLU A 123 8.88 7.69 8.10
C GLU A 123 8.65 7.24 6.64
N SER A 124 8.74 8.18 5.72
CA SER A 124 8.40 7.98 4.31
C SER A 124 9.51 8.50 3.40
N PRO A 125 10.71 7.87 3.41
CA PRO A 125 11.84 8.36 2.61
C PRO A 125 11.49 8.39 1.12
N SER A 126 11.92 9.48 0.46
CA SER A 126 11.54 9.79 -0.92
C SER A 126 11.98 8.69 -1.89
N GLY A 127 11.04 8.21 -2.70
CA GLY A 127 11.31 7.20 -3.72
C GLY A 127 11.60 5.79 -3.20
N LYS A 128 11.48 5.53 -1.90
CA LYS A 128 11.86 4.26 -1.27
C LYS A 128 10.70 3.35 -0.89
N GLY A 129 9.48 3.84 -1.00
CA GLY A 129 8.30 3.10 -0.59
C GLY A 129 7.06 3.42 -1.44
N VAL A 130 6.00 2.73 -1.14
CA VAL A 130 4.65 2.95 -1.67
C VAL A 130 3.83 3.61 -0.57
N TYR A 131 3.50 4.87 -0.75
CA TYR A 131 2.71 5.67 0.20
C TYR A 131 1.42 6.09 -0.47
N LEU A 132 0.33 5.45 -0.05
CA LEU A 132 -0.97 5.64 -0.69
C LEU A 132 -2.09 5.79 0.33
N SER A 133 -3.18 6.41 -0.09
CA SER A 133 -4.45 6.41 0.62
C SER A 133 -5.60 6.16 -0.36
N VAL A 134 -6.52 5.28 0.00
CA VAL A 134 -7.73 5.00 -0.76
C VAL A 134 -8.92 5.57 0.00
N LEU A 135 -9.71 6.40 -0.69
CA LEU A 135 -10.97 6.91 -0.17
C LEU A 135 -12.10 5.91 -0.48
N LEU A 136 -12.75 5.43 0.55
CA LEU A 136 -13.91 4.54 0.45
C LEU A 136 -15.16 5.24 0.98
N ARG A 137 -16.33 4.88 0.40
CA ARG A 137 -17.66 5.28 0.88
C ARG A 137 -18.52 4.02 1.04
N PRO A 138 -18.26 3.23 2.11
CA PRO A 138 -18.82 1.87 2.21
C PRO A 138 -20.19 1.91 2.83
N ALA A 139 -21.00 2.79 2.95
CA ALA A 139 -22.38 2.81 3.47
C ALA A 139 -22.66 1.75 4.58
N VAL A 140 -21.71 1.52 5.48
CA VAL A 140 -21.77 0.58 6.59
C VAL A 140 -21.75 1.30 7.95
N PRO A 141 -22.14 0.65 9.06
CA PRO A 141 -22.02 1.24 10.40
C PRO A 141 -20.59 1.64 10.75
N ALA A 142 -20.40 2.69 11.56
CA ALA A 142 -19.08 3.15 11.99
C ALA A 142 -18.25 2.07 12.71
N ALA A 143 -18.92 1.14 13.40
CA ALA A 143 -18.26 -0.01 14.05
C ALA A 143 -17.49 -0.91 13.09
N SER A 144 -17.82 -0.89 11.79
CA SER A 144 -17.15 -1.68 10.75
C SER A 144 -15.81 -1.10 10.27
N ALA A 145 -15.37 0.04 10.79
CA ALA A 145 -14.09 0.65 10.37
C ALA A 145 -12.87 -0.26 10.62
N GLN A 146 -12.94 -1.12 11.65
CA GLN A 146 -11.85 -2.07 11.94
C GLN A 146 -11.72 -3.14 10.86
N THR A 147 -12.83 -3.62 10.28
CA THR A 147 -12.80 -4.64 9.22
C THR A 147 -12.11 -4.11 7.96
N ALA A 148 -12.20 -2.81 7.69
CA ALA A 148 -11.45 -2.20 6.60
C ALA A 148 -9.92 -2.22 6.81
N THR A 149 -9.45 -2.10 8.06
CA THR A 149 -8.02 -2.26 8.38
C THR A 149 -7.56 -3.70 8.14
N ILE A 150 -8.38 -4.69 8.51
CA ILE A 150 -8.16 -6.11 8.25
C ILE A 150 -8.12 -6.37 6.73
N GLY A 151 -9.12 -5.85 6.00
CA GLY A 151 -9.17 -5.94 4.54
C GLY A 151 -7.96 -5.31 3.87
N ALA A 152 -7.49 -4.16 4.36
CA ALA A 152 -6.31 -3.51 3.84
C ALA A 152 -5.03 -4.35 4.06
N ALA A 153 -4.89 -4.99 5.22
CA ALA A 153 -3.75 -5.88 5.49
C ALA A 153 -3.74 -7.06 4.51
N VAL A 154 -4.88 -7.70 4.29
CA VAL A 154 -5.03 -8.79 3.31
C VAL A 154 -4.79 -8.29 1.88
N ALA A 155 -5.30 -7.11 1.51
CA ALA A 155 -5.10 -6.51 0.19
C ALA A 155 -3.60 -6.30 -0.12
N VAL A 156 -2.83 -5.79 0.85
CA VAL A 156 -1.37 -5.65 0.70
C VAL A 156 -0.70 -7.02 0.56
N CYS A 157 -1.06 -8.00 1.41
CA CYS A 157 -0.50 -9.35 1.33
C CYS A 157 -0.74 -9.98 -0.05
N ARG A 158 -1.96 -9.89 -0.58
CA ARG A 158 -2.31 -10.43 -1.91
C ARG A 158 -1.52 -9.74 -3.03
N ALA A 159 -1.48 -8.41 -3.03
CA ALA A 159 -0.78 -7.65 -4.06
C ALA A 159 0.74 -7.92 -4.04
N VAL A 160 1.35 -8.01 -2.86
CA VAL A 160 2.77 -8.34 -2.72
C VAL A 160 3.05 -9.77 -3.16
N GLN A 161 2.19 -10.72 -2.81
CA GLN A 161 2.34 -12.11 -3.24
C GLN A 161 2.19 -12.25 -4.77
N GLU A 162 1.20 -11.58 -5.37
CA GLU A 162 0.94 -11.59 -6.81
C GLU A 162 2.10 -11.00 -7.62
N LEU A 163 2.60 -9.82 -7.23
CA LEU A 163 3.57 -9.07 -8.04
C LEU A 163 5.02 -9.29 -7.64
N CYS A 164 5.27 -9.72 -6.40
CA CYS A 164 6.62 -9.86 -5.85
C CYS A 164 6.96 -11.31 -5.48
N GLY A 165 5.98 -12.21 -5.40
CA GLY A 165 6.16 -13.60 -4.95
C GLY A 165 6.52 -13.73 -3.47
N LEU A 166 6.30 -12.68 -2.65
CA LEU A 166 6.68 -12.65 -1.24
C LEU A 166 5.47 -12.85 -0.33
N GLU A 167 5.65 -13.62 0.74
CA GLU A 167 4.64 -13.82 1.78
C GLU A 167 4.89 -12.91 2.97
N LEU A 168 3.87 -12.14 3.36
CA LEU A 168 3.92 -11.26 4.52
C LEU A 168 3.16 -11.85 5.69
N GLY A 169 3.73 -11.70 6.89
CA GLY A 169 3.04 -11.97 8.15
C GLY A 169 2.31 -10.72 8.65
N ILE A 170 1.16 -10.93 9.32
CA ILE A 170 0.39 -9.84 9.89
C ILE A 170 0.61 -9.81 11.41
N LYS A 171 0.99 -8.66 11.94
CA LYS A 171 0.95 -8.36 13.35
C LYS A 171 -0.32 -7.56 13.63
N TRP A 172 -1.19 -8.15 14.44
CA TRP A 172 -2.48 -7.53 14.80
C TRP A 172 -2.28 -6.07 15.28
N VAL A 173 -3.02 -5.12 14.74
CA VAL A 173 -4.13 -5.25 13.78
C VAL A 173 -3.72 -4.74 12.38
N ASN A 174 -2.63 -3.97 12.26
CA ASN A 174 -2.38 -3.05 11.13
C ASN A 174 -0.92 -3.03 10.64
N ASP A 175 -0.07 -3.90 11.16
CA ASP A 175 1.35 -3.93 10.78
C ASP A 175 1.68 -5.20 10.01
N LEU A 176 2.42 -5.08 8.91
CA LEU A 176 2.87 -6.24 8.15
C LEU A 176 4.39 -6.40 8.26
N TYR A 177 4.78 -7.64 8.33
CA TYR A 177 6.15 -8.05 8.59
C TYR A 177 6.68 -8.93 7.46
N TYR A 178 7.94 -8.76 7.16
CA TYR A 178 8.70 -9.62 6.28
C TYR A 178 10.08 -9.86 6.89
N GLN A 179 10.52 -11.14 6.98
CA GLN A 179 11.79 -11.53 7.60
C GLN A 179 12.01 -10.92 9.00
N GLY A 180 10.97 -10.93 9.84
CA GLY A 180 11.03 -10.43 11.21
C GLY A 180 11.02 -8.90 11.37
N LYS A 181 11.01 -8.13 10.29
CA LYS A 181 10.99 -6.66 10.32
C LYS A 181 9.65 -6.10 9.82
N LYS A 182 9.23 -4.97 10.40
CA LYS A 182 8.02 -4.28 9.94
C LYS A 182 8.29 -3.62 8.58
N VAL A 183 7.55 -4.05 7.56
CA VAL A 183 7.64 -3.51 6.19
C VAL A 183 6.46 -2.63 5.81
N CYS A 184 5.31 -2.76 6.50
CA CYS A 184 4.13 -1.97 6.19
C CYS A 184 3.38 -1.57 7.46
N GLY A 185 2.80 -0.36 7.43
CA GLY A 185 1.85 0.13 8.41
C GLY A 185 0.59 0.64 7.74
N ILE A 186 -0.57 0.39 8.35
CA ILE A 186 -1.88 0.79 7.85
C ILE A 186 -2.53 1.73 8.86
N LEU A 187 -3.09 2.83 8.37
CA LEU A 187 -3.84 3.79 9.17
C LEU A 187 -5.20 4.06 8.54
N THR A 188 -6.25 3.60 9.19
CA THR A 188 -7.63 3.84 8.79
C THR A 188 -8.20 5.01 9.59
N GLU A 189 -8.76 6.00 8.91
CA GLU A 189 -9.45 7.16 9.48
C GLU A 189 -10.84 7.28 8.85
N ALA A 190 -11.82 7.68 9.64
CA ALA A 190 -13.22 7.71 9.23
C ALA A 190 -13.90 9.03 9.60
N GLY A 191 -14.83 9.46 8.76
CA GLY A 191 -15.86 10.41 9.11
C GLY A 191 -17.22 9.70 9.22
N THR A 192 -18.00 10.10 10.22
CA THR A 192 -19.33 9.54 10.47
C THR A 192 -20.38 10.62 10.35
N ASP A 193 -21.47 10.28 9.72
CA ASP A 193 -22.68 11.07 9.78
C ASP A 193 -23.31 10.91 11.18
N LEU A 194 -23.48 12.02 11.88
CA LEU A 194 -23.93 12.02 13.28
C LEU A 194 -25.41 11.63 13.40
N GLU A 195 -26.22 11.85 12.36
CA GLU A 195 -27.66 11.56 12.39
C GLU A 195 -27.91 10.06 12.15
N SER A 196 -27.25 9.48 11.15
CA SER A 196 -27.42 8.07 10.79
C SER A 196 -26.50 7.10 11.51
N GLY A 197 -25.41 7.59 12.14
CA GLY A 197 -24.36 6.76 12.74
C GLY A 197 -23.56 5.91 11.73
N ARG A 198 -23.71 6.21 10.42
CA ARG A 198 -23.02 5.48 9.34
C ARG A 198 -21.71 6.16 8.96
N LEU A 199 -20.82 5.41 8.33
CA LEU A 199 -19.61 5.96 7.73
C LEU A 199 -20.00 6.81 6.51
N GLU A 200 -19.66 8.09 6.55
CA GLU A 200 -19.76 8.98 5.40
C GLU A 200 -18.59 8.73 4.45
N TRP A 201 -17.40 8.59 5.00
CA TRP A 201 -16.18 8.23 4.30
C TRP A 201 -15.21 7.47 5.20
N LEU A 202 -14.35 6.72 4.56
CA LEU A 202 -13.27 5.97 5.17
C LEU A 202 -12.00 6.19 4.33
N VAL A 203 -10.92 6.63 4.94
CA VAL A 203 -9.61 6.78 4.31
C VAL A 203 -8.70 5.69 4.84
N VAL A 204 -8.23 4.84 3.96
CA VAL A 204 -7.29 3.76 4.29
C VAL A 204 -5.92 4.14 3.77
N GLY A 205 -5.04 4.57 4.68
CA GLY A 205 -3.65 4.88 4.40
C GLY A 205 -2.76 3.64 4.54
N ILE A 206 -1.89 3.43 3.58
CA ILE A 206 -0.96 2.31 3.53
C ILE A 206 0.42 2.85 3.22
N GLY A 207 1.37 2.61 4.13
CA GLY A 207 2.78 2.88 3.94
C GLY A 207 3.54 1.55 3.85
N LEU A 208 4.08 1.22 2.67
CA LEU A 208 4.85 0.00 2.43
C LEU A 208 6.29 0.37 2.05
N ASN A 209 7.24 -0.09 2.84
CA ASN A 209 8.67 0.09 2.56
C ASN A 209 9.11 -0.87 1.47
N LEU A 210 9.59 -0.34 0.35
CA LEU A 210 9.96 -1.15 -0.81
C LEU A 210 11.47 -1.37 -0.91
N THR A 211 12.25 -0.29 -0.92
CA THR A 211 13.71 -0.35 -1.15
C THR A 211 14.54 0.40 -0.12
N ALA A 212 13.93 1.00 0.90
CA ALA A 212 14.64 1.71 1.95
C ALA A 212 15.60 0.79 2.71
N THR A 213 16.72 1.35 3.12
CA THR A 213 17.76 0.67 3.92
C THR A 213 17.79 1.24 5.34
N ALA A 214 18.56 0.65 6.22
CA ALA A 214 18.73 1.17 7.59
C ALA A 214 19.21 2.64 7.63
N ALA A 215 19.98 3.07 6.61
CA ALA A 215 20.47 4.45 6.51
C ALA A 215 19.37 5.47 6.14
N ASP A 216 18.24 5.02 5.63
CA ASP A 216 17.12 5.88 5.24
C ASP A 216 16.17 6.19 6.43
N TRP A 217 16.41 5.61 7.61
CA TRP A 217 15.60 5.80 8.82
C TRP A 217 16.39 6.34 10.01
N PRO A 218 15.71 7.00 10.96
CA PRO A 218 16.30 7.31 12.27
C PRO A 218 16.83 6.04 12.96
N PRO A 219 17.92 6.15 13.75
CA PRO A 219 18.58 4.98 14.37
C PRO A 219 17.62 4.08 15.18
N GLU A 220 16.65 4.65 15.87
CA GLU A 220 15.66 3.93 16.68
C GLU A 220 14.69 3.06 15.86
N LEU A 221 14.56 3.33 14.55
CA LEU A 221 13.75 2.55 13.62
C LEU A 221 14.58 1.55 12.80
N ALA A 222 15.87 1.79 12.61
CA ALA A 222 16.73 1.00 11.73
C ALA A 222 16.76 -0.51 12.06
N GLU A 223 16.60 -0.87 13.34
CA GLU A 223 16.53 -2.26 13.78
C GLU A 223 15.14 -2.88 13.60
N LYS A 224 14.06 -2.09 13.67
CA LYS A 224 12.66 -2.54 13.68
C LYS A 224 12.00 -2.49 12.31
N ALA A 225 12.33 -1.47 11.52
CA ALA A 225 11.82 -1.30 10.17
C ALA A 225 12.60 -2.15 9.16
N GLY A 226 11.90 -2.61 8.14
CA GLY A 226 12.46 -3.33 7.01
C GLY A 226 11.82 -2.87 5.70
N SER A 227 12.34 -3.39 4.60
CA SER A 227 11.81 -3.22 3.26
C SER A 227 11.72 -4.56 2.55
N LEU A 228 10.91 -4.65 1.49
CA LEU A 228 10.82 -5.88 0.70
C LEU A 228 12.12 -6.17 -0.05
N TYR A 229 12.80 -5.13 -0.57
CA TYR A 229 14.03 -5.20 -1.38
C TYR A 229 15.05 -4.15 -0.90
N PRO A 230 15.63 -4.27 0.29
CA PRO A 230 16.47 -3.22 0.86
C PRO A 230 17.71 -2.94 -0.03
N GLY A 231 17.82 -1.68 -0.49
CA GLY A 231 18.95 -1.22 -1.32
C GLY A 231 18.98 -1.73 -2.76
N GLY A 232 18.10 -2.65 -3.13
CA GLY A 232 18.04 -3.24 -4.46
C GLY A 232 16.94 -2.69 -5.36
N PRO A 233 16.94 -3.04 -6.65
CA PRO A 233 15.80 -2.80 -7.50
C PRO A 233 14.63 -3.72 -7.09
N ALA A 234 13.42 -3.18 -7.05
CA ALA A 234 12.22 -3.97 -6.92
C ALA A 234 11.80 -4.52 -8.30
N PRO A 235 11.18 -5.73 -8.37
CA PRO A 235 10.71 -6.30 -9.63
C PRO A 235 9.48 -5.57 -10.20
N VAL A 236 8.90 -4.67 -9.43
CA VAL A 236 7.66 -3.94 -9.74
C VAL A 236 7.84 -2.46 -9.43
N SER A 237 7.24 -1.58 -10.26
CA SER A 237 7.23 -0.15 -9.95
C SER A 237 6.30 0.17 -8.77
N ARG A 238 6.63 1.23 -8.03
CA ARG A 238 5.84 1.71 -6.89
C ARG A 238 4.38 1.99 -7.27
N ALA A 239 4.15 2.63 -8.40
CA ALA A 239 2.80 2.94 -8.86
C ALA A 239 2.00 1.70 -9.25
N ALA A 240 2.62 0.71 -9.91
CA ALA A 240 1.96 -0.55 -10.25
C ALA A 240 1.56 -1.34 -8.99
N LEU A 241 2.46 -1.40 -8.00
CA LEU A 241 2.17 -2.06 -6.72
C LEU A 241 1.07 -1.32 -5.94
N ALA A 242 1.09 0.03 -5.95
CA ALA A 242 0.01 0.83 -5.36
C ALA A 242 -1.35 0.54 -6.00
N GLY A 243 -1.39 0.45 -7.33
CA GLY A 243 -2.59 0.12 -8.07
C GLY A 243 -3.12 -1.28 -7.76
N ALA A 244 -2.24 -2.27 -7.65
CA ALA A 244 -2.62 -3.63 -7.27
C ALA A 244 -3.21 -3.67 -5.86
N ILE A 245 -2.55 -3.03 -4.88
CA ILE A 245 -3.05 -2.93 -3.50
C ILE A 245 -4.43 -2.26 -3.47
N ALA A 246 -4.58 -1.13 -4.16
CA ALA A 246 -5.84 -0.40 -4.17
C ALA A 246 -6.98 -1.20 -4.84
N ARG A 247 -6.71 -1.93 -5.94
CA ARG A 247 -7.69 -2.83 -6.57
C ARG A 247 -8.11 -3.97 -5.66
N GLN A 248 -7.16 -4.63 -4.97
CA GLN A 248 -7.46 -5.69 -4.00
C GLN A 248 -8.34 -5.14 -2.85
N LEU A 249 -8.04 -3.94 -2.35
CA LEU A 249 -8.84 -3.30 -1.32
C LEU A 249 -10.27 -2.99 -1.78
N LEU A 250 -10.42 -2.45 -3.00
CA LEU A 250 -11.75 -2.17 -3.59
C LEU A 250 -12.56 -3.45 -3.82
N ALA A 251 -11.91 -4.53 -4.23
CA ALA A 251 -12.57 -5.83 -4.44
C ALA A 251 -13.10 -6.43 -3.13
N LEU A 252 -12.46 -6.13 -1.99
CA LEU A 252 -12.93 -6.56 -0.66
C LEU A 252 -14.04 -5.67 -0.09
N CYS A 253 -14.11 -4.40 -0.51
CA CYS A 253 -15.09 -3.43 -0.03
C CYS A 253 -16.48 -3.67 -0.69
N PRO A 254 -17.61 -3.55 0.04
CA PRO A 254 -17.73 -3.11 1.43
C PRO A 254 -17.70 -4.23 2.48
N ALA A 255 -17.81 -5.48 2.07
CA ALA A 255 -17.98 -6.59 3.01
C ALA A 255 -16.70 -6.91 3.82
N PHE A 256 -15.51 -6.74 3.21
CA PHE A 256 -14.22 -7.11 3.78
C PHE A 256 -14.19 -8.57 4.31
N ASP A 257 -14.83 -9.49 3.55
CA ASP A 257 -14.92 -10.90 3.88
C ASP A 257 -13.58 -11.60 3.59
N CYS A 258 -12.64 -11.45 4.50
CA CYS A 258 -11.28 -11.98 4.40
C CYS A 258 -10.68 -12.33 5.77
N LEU A 259 -11.52 -12.53 6.79
CA LEU A 259 -11.06 -12.74 8.16
C LEU A 259 -10.27 -14.04 8.31
N ASP A 260 -10.65 -15.09 7.63
CA ASP A 260 -9.92 -16.37 7.70
C ASP A 260 -8.53 -16.27 7.09
N GLU A 261 -8.38 -15.54 5.97
CA GLU A 261 -7.06 -15.26 5.39
C GLU A 261 -6.22 -14.38 6.32
N TYR A 262 -6.83 -13.38 6.94
CA TYR A 262 -6.17 -12.54 7.94
C TYR A 262 -5.67 -13.38 9.12
N ARG A 263 -6.51 -14.28 9.67
CA ARG A 263 -6.16 -15.21 10.75
C ARG A 263 -4.99 -16.10 10.37
N ALA A 264 -5.02 -16.68 9.18
CA ALA A 264 -3.97 -17.56 8.67
C ALA A 264 -2.60 -16.87 8.56
N ARG A 265 -2.60 -15.55 8.27
CA ARG A 265 -1.37 -14.75 8.16
C ARG A 265 -0.96 -14.09 9.48
N CYS A 266 -1.84 -14.05 10.48
CA CYS A 266 -1.59 -13.36 11.74
C CYS A 266 -0.73 -14.24 12.67
N PHE A 267 0.50 -13.81 12.93
CA PHE A 267 1.45 -14.56 13.76
C PHE A 267 1.36 -14.24 15.26
N VAL A 268 0.44 -13.38 15.70
CA VAL A 268 0.33 -12.97 17.12
C VAL A 268 -0.30 -14.04 18.01
N PRO A 269 -1.38 -14.76 17.60
CA PRO A 269 -1.95 -15.83 18.41
C PRO A 269 -0.92 -16.91 18.76
N GLY A 270 -1.04 -17.47 19.97
CA GLY A 270 -0.12 -18.48 20.51
C GLY A 270 1.07 -17.89 21.29
N HIS A 271 1.37 -16.60 21.12
CA HIS A 271 2.54 -15.95 21.72
C HIS A 271 2.18 -15.15 22.98
N TRP A 272 3.15 -15.03 23.90
CA TRP A 272 3.10 -14.03 24.95
C TRP A 272 3.34 -12.64 24.34
N VAL A 273 2.51 -11.68 24.75
CA VAL A 273 2.56 -10.30 24.27
C VAL A 273 2.58 -9.33 25.44
N THR A 274 3.19 -8.18 25.22
CA THR A 274 2.94 -7.00 26.03
C THR A 274 1.80 -6.23 25.38
N VAL A 275 0.70 -6.06 26.10
CA VAL A 275 -0.47 -5.28 25.69
C VAL A 275 -0.34 -3.88 26.26
N CYS A 276 -0.51 -2.86 25.41
CA CYS A 276 -0.59 -1.46 25.82
C CYS A 276 -1.93 -0.88 25.33
N THR A 277 -2.80 -0.48 26.27
CA THR A 277 -4.13 0.09 25.98
C THR A 277 -4.18 1.62 26.06
N GLY A 278 -3.04 2.27 26.36
CA GLY A 278 -2.96 3.69 26.65
C GLY A 278 -3.12 4.01 28.13
N THR A 279 -3.94 3.25 28.86
CA THR A 279 -4.13 3.40 30.33
C THR A 279 -3.30 2.43 31.14
N GLU A 280 -3.05 1.24 30.61
CA GLU A 280 -2.25 0.21 31.29
C GLU A 280 -1.38 -0.58 30.31
N THR A 281 -0.29 -1.13 30.86
CA THR A 281 0.61 -2.04 30.15
C THR A 281 0.74 -3.33 30.95
N TYR A 282 0.47 -4.48 30.33
CA TYR A 282 0.51 -5.78 30.98
C TYR A 282 0.93 -6.91 30.03
N ALA A 283 1.37 -8.02 30.63
CA ALA A 283 1.65 -9.25 29.90
C ALA A 283 0.37 -10.08 29.75
N ALA A 284 0.19 -10.68 28.58
CA ALA A 284 -0.88 -11.62 28.33
C ALA A 284 -0.50 -12.63 27.23
N LYS A 285 -1.11 -13.79 27.22
CA LYS A 285 -1.04 -14.74 26.13
C LYS A 285 -2.08 -14.36 25.10
N ALA A 286 -1.70 -14.15 23.85
CA ALA A 286 -2.61 -13.97 22.74
C ALA A 286 -3.21 -15.36 22.37
N LEU A 287 -4.53 -15.47 22.40
CA LEU A 287 -5.22 -16.74 22.19
C LEU A 287 -5.70 -16.90 20.75
N ALA A 288 -6.44 -15.94 20.25
CA ALA A 288 -7.09 -16.01 18.94
C ALA A 288 -7.46 -14.62 18.39
N ILE A 289 -7.84 -14.57 17.13
CA ILE A 289 -8.60 -13.47 16.53
C ILE A 289 -10.06 -13.93 16.44
N ASP A 290 -10.97 -13.17 17.03
CA ASP A 290 -12.40 -13.51 17.05
C ASP A 290 -13.15 -13.19 15.74
N GLU A 291 -14.47 -13.38 15.73
CA GLU A 291 -15.31 -13.19 14.53
C GLU A 291 -15.40 -11.74 14.07
N GLU A 292 -15.09 -10.75 14.94
CA GLU A 292 -15.04 -9.34 14.59
C GLU A 292 -13.59 -8.84 14.34
N GLY A 293 -12.61 -9.76 14.27
CA GLY A 293 -11.20 -9.42 14.04
C GLY A 293 -10.48 -8.83 15.25
N ARG A 294 -11.05 -8.98 16.46
CA ARG A 294 -10.47 -8.49 17.70
C ARG A 294 -9.50 -9.53 18.27
N LEU A 295 -8.47 -9.07 18.98
CA LEU A 295 -7.51 -9.96 19.61
C LEU A 295 -8.01 -10.41 20.98
N VAL A 296 -8.17 -11.71 21.15
CA VAL A 296 -8.47 -12.34 22.44
C VAL A 296 -7.15 -12.62 23.16
N VAL A 297 -7.00 -12.08 24.37
CA VAL A 297 -5.81 -12.27 25.21
C VAL A 297 -6.19 -12.76 26.59
N GLN A 298 -5.26 -13.41 27.30
CA GLN A 298 -5.46 -13.90 28.66
C GLN A 298 -4.25 -13.54 29.52
N ARG A 299 -4.47 -12.83 30.64
CA ARG A 299 -3.46 -12.65 31.69
C ARG A 299 -3.21 -13.98 32.43
N GLU A 300 -2.04 -14.15 33.03
CA GLU A 300 -1.57 -15.42 33.63
C GLU A 300 -2.62 -16.11 34.52
N ASN A 301 -3.36 -15.37 35.32
CA ASN A 301 -4.39 -15.90 36.23
C ASN A 301 -5.78 -15.27 35.97
N GLY A 302 -6.03 -14.79 34.75
CA GLY A 302 -7.23 -14.03 34.42
C GLY A 302 -8.19 -14.76 33.47
N ARG A 303 -9.40 -14.18 33.34
CA ARG A 303 -10.33 -14.57 32.28
C ARG A 303 -9.86 -13.98 30.96
N PRO A 304 -10.24 -14.57 29.81
CA PRO A 304 -9.98 -14.00 28.50
C PRO A 304 -10.56 -12.58 28.39
N LEU A 305 -9.79 -11.68 27.78
CA LEU A 305 -10.14 -10.30 27.46
C LEU A 305 -10.14 -10.09 25.96
N VAL A 306 -11.11 -9.33 25.47
CA VAL A 306 -11.22 -9.00 24.05
C VAL A 306 -10.72 -7.58 23.82
N LEU A 307 -9.67 -7.44 23.02
CA LEU A 307 -9.08 -6.13 22.67
C LEU A 307 -9.68 -5.65 21.35
N ARG A 308 -10.38 -4.52 21.40
CA ARG A 308 -10.89 -3.82 20.20
C ARG A 308 -9.84 -2.91 19.57
N CYS A 309 -8.95 -2.39 20.39
CA CYS A 309 -7.83 -1.53 19.98
C CYS A 309 -6.67 -1.74 20.96
N GLY A 310 -5.52 -1.15 20.65
CA GLY A 310 -4.32 -1.24 21.45
C GLY A 310 -3.11 -1.59 20.61
N GLU A 311 -1.98 -1.69 21.28
CA GLU A 311 -0.74 -2.17 20.70
C GLU A 311 -0.32 -3.44 21.41
N VAL A 312 0.18 -4.38 20.61
CA VAL A 312 0.77 -5.60 21.14
C VAL A 312 2.23 -5.71 20.68
N THR A 313 3.10 -6.12 21.58
CA THR A 313 4.48 -6.45 21.27
C THR A 313 4.73 -7.89 21.67
N THR A 314 5.11 -8.72 20.70
CA THR A 314 5.47 -10.12 20.98
C THR A 314 6.71 -10.13 21.87
N ARG A 315 6.70 -10.99 22.88
CA ARG A 315 7.85 -11.23 23.76
C ARG A 315 8.64 -12.42 23.23
N PRO A 316 9.97 -12.48 23.44
CA PRO A 316 10.70 -13.73 23.27
C PRO A 316 10.03 -14.83 24.09
N ALA A 317 10.07 -16.08 23.59
CA ALA A 317 9.60 -17.20 24.36
C ALA A 317 10.26 -17.18 25.75
N ARG A 318 9.46 -17.29 26.84
CA ARG A 318 10.04 -17.58 28.16
C ARG A 318 10.74 -18.92 28.01
N THR A 319 12.05 -18.95 28.11
CA THR A 319 12.79 -20.18 28.43
C THR A 319 12.30 -20.59 29.82
N GLU A 320 11.54 -21.70 29.87
CA GLU A 320 11.19 -22.40 31.12
C GLU A 320 12.45 -22.90 31.81
#